data_4472e2e41e734f954cd7282721269a0d
#
_entry.id   4472e2e41e734f954cd7282721269a0d
#
_cell.length_a   1.000
_cell.length_b   1.000
_cell.length_c   1.000
_cell.angle_alpha   90.00
_cell.angle_beta   90.00
_cell.angle_gamma   90.00
#
_symmetry.space_group_name_H-M   'P 1'
#
loop_
_entity.id
_entity.type
_entity.pdbx_description
1 polymer ?
#
loop_
_entity_poly.entity_id
_entity_poly.type
_entity_poly.pdbx_seq_one_letter_code
_entity_poly.pdbx_strand_id
1 'polypeptide(L)'
;NHMTTSDTVLTNRPTMGGMTIRIVSIEPPWFEEKAQVQSCTWRELNQGHIPQEIVDAITPEFALKLTRSHAKDPNQVVLVALENNHVIGFAELLQTPRSPIKRSEAAELASLYVLESCHRHGVGRALVEAGQRAIGNDRLALWVAGFNTNAQGFYRHIGFHETGLTQTEDMGPELEMINYSDGVFQ
;
A
#
# COMPACT_ATOMS: atom_id res chain seq x y z
N ASN A 1 29.05 -11.66 -1.78
CA ASN A 1 28.48 -10.33 -1.97
C ASN A 1 27.60 -10.01 -0.76
N HIS A 2 28.19 -9.30 0.21
CA HIS A 2 27.43 -8.74 1.31
C HIS A 2 26.68 -7.52 0.76
N MET A 3 25.37 -7.66 0.55
CA MET A 3 24.51 -6.50 0.44
C MET A 3 24.60 -5.75 1.75
N THR A 4 25.15 -4.56 1.70
CA THR A 4 25.19 -3.69 2.87
C THR A 4 23.77 -3.22 3.16
N THR A 5 23.42 -3.10 4.42
CA THR A 5 22.10 -2.66 4.89
C THR A 5 21.65 -1.30 4.32
N SER A 6 22.54 -0.57 3.64
CA SER A 6 22.25 0.70 2.99
C SER A 6 21.44 0.56 1.70
N ASP A 7 21.51 -0.59 1.01
CA ASP A 7 20.87 -0.77 -0.30
C ASP A 7 19.36 -0.97 -0.22
N THR A 8 18.82 -1.23 0.98
CA THR A 8 17.37 -1.46 1.19
C THR A 8 16.63 -0.25 1.73
N VAL A 9 17.35 0.81 2.15
CA VAL A 9 16.73 2.02 2.70
C VAL A 9 16.34 2.97 1.56
N LEU A 10 15.03 3.20 1.41
CA LEU A 10 14.47 4.05 0.37
C LEU A 10 14.15 5.46 0.85
N THR A 11 13.91 5.61 2.14
CA THR A 11 13.61 6.90 2.76
C THR A 11 14.11 6.89 4.20
N ASN A 12 14.72 7.99 4.60
CA ASN A 12 15.13 8.23 6.00
C ASN A 12 15.00 9.72 6.24
N ARG A 13 13.86 10.14 6.82
CA ARG A 13 13.58 11.58 6.99
C ARG A 13 12.71 11.83 8.23
N PRO A 14 12.82 13.02 8.82
CA PRO A 14 11.87 13.45 9.84
C PRO A 14 10.51 13.72 9.21
N THR A 15 9.43 13.46 9.96
CA THR A 15 8.08 13.83 9.60
C THR A 15 7.66 15.09 10.36
N MET A 16 6.49 15.62 10.01
CA MET A 16 5.86 16.67 10.80
C MET A 16 5.56 16.13 12.20
N GLY A 17 6.00 16.84 13.26
CA GLY A 17 5.85 16.41 14.66
C GLY A 17 7.08 15.73 15.26
N GLY A 18 8.23 15.73 14.56
CA GLY A 18 9.50 15.25 15.11
C GLY A 18 9.72 13.75 15.02
N MET A 19 8.80 12.99 14.39
CA MET A 19 8.96 11.57 14.12
C MET A 19 9.98 11.38 12.98
N THR A 20 10.89 10.42 13.13
CA THR A 20 11.78 10.00 12.04
C THR A 20 11.32 8.66 11.52
N ILE A 21 11.04 8.59 10.22
CA ILE A 21 10.64 7.35 9.56
C ILE A 21 11.72 6.88 8.60
N ARG A 22 11.87 5.57 8.53
CA ARG A 22 12.65 4.88 7.51
C ARG A 22 11.71 4.02 6.69
N ILE A 23 11.86 4.04 5.37
CA ILE A 23 11.14 3.13 4.49
C ILE A 23 12.16 2.22 3.84
N VAL A 24 11.94 0.93 3.98
CA VAL A 24 12.85 -0.11 3.52
C VAL A 24 12.07 -1.17 2.75
N SER A 25 12.76 -1.85 1.83
CA SER A 25 12.23 -3.10 1.27
C SER A 25 12.14 -4.12 2.39
N ILE A 26 11.03 -4.88 2.41
CA ILE A 26 10.80 -5.81 3.51
C ILE A 26 11.85 -6.93 3.50
N GLU A 27 12.27 -7.32 4.70
CA GLU A 27 13.16 -8.45 4.96
C GLU A 27 12.55 -9.32 6.06
N PRO A 28 12.97 -10.59 6.18
CA PRO A 28 12.36 -11.54 7.13
C PRO A 28 12.16 -11.04 8.56
N PRO A 29 13.08 -10.25 9.17
CA PRO A 29 12.86 -9.77 10.54
C PRO A 29 11.60 -8.93 10.73
N TRP A 30 11.04 -8.33 9.66
CA TRP A 30 9.83 -7.50 9.74
C TRP A 30 8.56 -8.20 9.25
N PHE A 31 8.63 -9.45 8.82
CA PHE A 31 7.48 -10.16 8.25
C PHE A 31 6.32 -10.27 9.25
N GLU A 32 6.60 -10.70 10.47
CA GLU A 32 5.56 -10.91 11.48
C GLU A 32 4.90 -9.60 11.89
N GLU A 33 5.69 -8.57 12.15
CA GLU A 33 5.16 -7.27 12.55
C GLU A 33 4.35 -6.62 11.43
N LYS A 34 4.81 -6.73 10.18
CA LYS A 34 4.05 -6.25 9.02
C LYS A 34 2.72 -6.99 8.91
N ALA A 35 2.72 -8.30 9.14
CA ALA A 35 1.50 -9.12 9.10
C ALA A 35 0.50 -8.69 10.19
N GLN A 36 0.98 -8.36 11.38
CA GLN A 36 0.13 -7.86 12.46
C GLN A 36 -0.47 -6.50 12.11
N VAL A 37 0.32 -5.59 11.55
CA VAL A 37 -0.17 -4.30 11.07
C VAL A 37 -1.23 -4.49 9.99
N GLN A 38 -1.00 -5.39 9.05
CA GLN A 38 -1.97 -5.70 7.98
C GLN A 38 -3.29 -6.20 8.54
N SER A 39 -3.25 -7.18 9.43
CA SER A 39 -4.44 -7.76 10.04
C SER A 39 -5.21 -6.72 10.86
N CYS A 40 -4.51 -5.92 11.65
CA CYS A 40 -5.09 -4.87 12.49
C CYS A 40 -5.77 -3.78 11.63
N THR A 41 -5.05 -3.23 10.66
CA THR A 41 -5.57 -2.15 9.81
C THR A 41 -6.71 -2.64 8.90
N TRP A 42 -6.62 -3.88 8.42
CA TRP A 42 -7.69 -4.50 7.66
C TRP A 42 -8.99 -4.54 8.46
N ARG A 43 -8.92 -5.01 9.70
CA ARG A 43 -10.09 -5.11 10.58
C ARG A 43 -10.65 -3.74 10.93
N GLU A 44 -9.81 -2.79 11.31
CA GLU A 44 -10.24 -1.42 11.63
C GLU A 44 -10.97 -0.77 10.45
N LEU A 45 -10.44 -0.93 9.25
CA LEU A 45 -11.00 -0.32 8.04
C LEU A 45 -12.32 -0.96 7.61
N ASN A 46 -12.42 -2.28 7.68
CA ASN A 46 -13.50 -3.03 7.02
C ASN A 46 -14.62 -3.46 7.97
N GLN A 47 -14.39 -3.43 9.30
CA GLN A 47 -15.38 -3.84 10.28
C GLN A 47 -16.68 -3.04 10.12
N GLY A 48 -17.79 -3.75 9.91
CA GLY A 48 -19.10 -3.14 9.70
C GLY A 48 -19.40 -2.70 8.26
N HIS A 49 -18.44 -2.82 7.34
CA HIS A 49 -18.62 -2.39 5.95
C HIS A 49 -18.68 -3.55 4.95
N ILE A 50 -18.14 -4.71 5.31
CA ILE A 50 -18.10 -5.90 4.46
C ILE A 50 -18.54 -7.11 5.31
N PRO A 51 -18.87 -8.27 4.68
CA PRO A 51 -19.26 -9.45 5.44
C PRO A 51 -18.22 -9.84 6.49
N GLN A 52 -18.67 -10.19 7.69
CA GLN A 52 -17.80 -10.48 8.83
C GLN A 52 -16.82 -11.61 8.53
N GLU A 53 -17.24 -12.61 7.75
CA GLU A 53 -16.38 -13.73 7.34
C GLU A 53 -15.14 -13.26 6.58
N ILE A 54 -15.32 -12.23 5.74
CA ILE A 54 -14.22 -11.64 4.97
C ILE A 54 -13.30 -10.82 5.88
N VAL A 55 -13.89 -10.07 6.82
CA VAL A 55 -13.09 -9.34 7.84
C VAL A 55 -12.23 -10.31 8.63
N ASP A 56 -12.81 -11.41 9.09
CA ASP A 56 -12.14 -12.39 9.95
C ASP A 56 -11.13 -13.28 9.21
N ALA A 57 -11.17 -13.30 7.89
CA ALA A 57 -10.27 -14.13 7.08
C ALA A 57 -8.81 -13.65 7.12
N ILE A 58 -8.59 -12.35 7.33
CA ILE A 58 -7.24 -11.79 7.35
C ILE A 58 -6.69 -11.79 8.78
N THR A 59 -6.37 -12.97 9.26
CA THR A 59 -5.69 -13.16 10.53
C THR A 59 -4.21 -12.78 10.41
N PRO A 60 -3.48 -12.55 11.53
CA PRO A 60 -2.03 -12.35 11.46
C PRO A 60 -1.29 -13.51 10.78
N GLU A 61 -1.73 -14.75 10.99
CA GLU A 61 -1.14 -15.95 10.39
C GLU A 61 -1.33 -15.96 8.86
N PHE A 62 -2.54 -15.62 8.40
CA PHE A 62 -2.83 -15.52 6.97
C PHE A 62 -2.05 -14.37 6.32
N ALA A 63 -2.01 -13.22 6.99
CA ALA A 63 -1.25 -12.06 6.52
C ALA A 63 0.25 -12.37 6.44
N LEU A 64 0.78 -13.16 7.38
CA LEU A 64 2.18 -13.59 7.35
C LEU A 64 2.46 -14.50 6.15
N LYS A 65 1.57 -15.43 5.87
CA LYS A 65 1.66 -16.32 4.71
C LYS A 65 1.67 -15.51 3.40
N LEU A 66 0.77 -14.53 3.29
CA LEU A 66 0.73 -13.62 2.14
C LEU A 66 2.04 -12.82 2.02
N THR A 67 2.53 -12.28 3.13
CA THR A 67 3.77 -11.50 3.15
C THR A 67 4.95 -12.30 2.65
N ARG A 68 5.09 -13.55 3.09
CA ARG A 68 6.16 -14.44 2.62
C ARG A 68 6.06 -14.71 1.13
N SER A 69 4.86 -14.92 0.63
CA SER A 69 4.60 -15.15 -0.79
C SER A 69 4.93 -13.89 -1.63
N HIS A 70 4.44 -12.74 -1.20
CA HIS A 70 4.65 -11.48 -1.91
C HIS A 70 6.12 -11.05 -1.92
N ALA A 71 6.84 -11.29 -0.82
CA ALA A 71 8.26 -10.95 -0.74
C ALA A 71 9.14 -11.76 -1.71
N LYS A 72 8.65 -12.92 -2.18
CA LYS A 72 9.36 -13.78 -3.15
C LYS A 72 8.94 -13.52 -4.59
N ASP A 73 7.83 -12.83 -4.81
CA ASP A 73 7.28 -12.62 -6.13
C ASP A 73 8.06 -11.51 -6.86
N PRO A 74 8.72 -11.82 -8.01
CA PRO A 74 9.49 -10.82 -8.75
C PRO A 74 8.62 -9.70 -9.33
N ASN A 75 7.30 -9.89 -9.42
CA ASN A 75 6.36 -8.84 -9.87
C ASN A 75 5.99 -7.88 -8.74
N GLN A 76 6.34 -8.17 -7.50
CA GLN A 76 5.92 -7.39 -6.35
C GLN A 76 7.07 -6.66 -5.66
N VAL A 77 6.74 -5.48 -5.15
CA VAL A 77 7.57 -4.72 -4.21
C VAL A 77 6.78 -4.59 -2.91
N VAL A 78 7.37 -5.00 -1.80
CA VAL A 78 6.79 -4.84 -0.47
C VAL A 78 7.69 -3.92 0.35
N LEU A 79 7.13 -2.80 0.78
CA LEU A 79 7.85 -1.79 1.57
C LEU A 79 7.23 -1.68 2.96
N VAL A 80 8.07 -1.50 3.97
CA VAL A 80 7.61 -1.19 5.33
C VAL A 80 8.14 0.17 5.75
N ALA A 81 7.30 0.92 6.46
CA ALA A 81 7.68 2.15 7.14
C ALA A 81 7.99 1.83 8.60
N LEU A 82 9.14 2.26 9.06
CA LEU A 82 9.65 1.98 10.40
C LEU A 82 9.79 3.27 11.19
N GLU A 83 9.33 3.23 12.43
CA GLU A 83 9.63 4.23 13.46
C GLU A 83 10.21 3.50 14.65
N ASN A 84 11.40 3.90 15.10
CA ASN A 84 12.13 3.21 16.18
C ASN A 84 12.22 1.69 15.95
N ASN A 85 12.47 1.28 14.70
CA ASN A 85 12.52 -0.11 14.25
C ASN A 85 11.21 -0.90 14.39
N HIS A 86 10.08 -0.23 14.57
CA HIS A 86 8.74 -0.85 14.56
C HIS A 86 8.01 -0.52 13.28
N VAL A 87 7.30 -1.50 12.72
CA VAL A 87 6.48 -1.31 11.54
C VAL A 87 5.25 -0.48 11.89
N ILE A 88 5.10 0.67 11.25
CA ILE A 88 3.95 1.57 11.43
C ILE A 88 3.07 1.65 10.20
N GLY A 89 3.50 1.08 9.09
CA GLY A 89 2.75 1.04 7.84
C GLY A 89 3.50 0.25 6.79
N PHE A 90 2.82 -0.02 5.68
CA PHE A 90 3.43 -0.74 4.57
C PHE A 90 2.73 -0.40 3.26
N ALA A 91 3.42 -0.67 2.15
CA ALA A 91 2.87 -0.60 0.82
C ALA A 91 3.25 -1.86 0.03
N GLU A 92 2.33 -2.34 -0.79
CA GLU A 92 2.60 -3.40 -1.75
C GLU A 92 2.26 -2.90 -3.14
N LEU A 93 3.19 -3.06 -4.06
CA LEU A 93 3.04 -2.64 -5.44
C LEU A 93 3.33 -3.80 -6.38
N LEU A 94 2.66 -3.79 -7.54
CA LEU A 94 2.85 -4.78 -8.60
C LEU A 94 3.38 -4.06 -9.83
N GLN A 95 4.46 -4.56 -10.38
CA GLN A 95 5.05 -4.00 -11.60
C GLN A 95 4.08 -4.13 -12.79
N THR A 96 3.43 -5.29 -12.90
CA THR A 96 2.34 -5.52 -13.84
C THR A 96 1.03 -5.58 -13.05
N PRO A 97 0.08 -4.67 -13.32
CA PRO A 97 -1.21 -4.66 -12.62
C PRO A 97 -1.97 -5.97 -12.79
N ARG A 98 -2.70 -6.34 -11.74
CA ARG A 98 -3.61 -7.50 -11.80
C ARG A 98 -4.89 -7.13 -12.55
N SER A 99 -5.49 -8.14 -13.24
CA SER A 99 -6.85 -8.00 -13.72
C SER A 99 -7.80 -7.59 -12.56
N PRO A 100 -8.75 -6.67 -12.75
CA PRO A 100 -9.15 -6.10 -14.02
C PRO A 100 -8.46 -4.79 -14.42
N ILE A 101 -7.37 -4.38 -13.77
CA ILE A 101 -6.62 -3.20 -14.22
C ILE A 101 -5.99 -3.51 -15.58
N LYS A 102 -6.38 -2.75 -16.61
CA LYS A 102 -5.90 -2.93 -17.97
C LYS A 102 -5.07 -1.72 -18.42
N ARG A 103 -4.06 -1.37 -17.62
CA ARG A 103 -3.21 -0.20 -17.85
C ARG A 103 -1.76 -0.65 -17.93
N SER A 104 -1.33 -1.02 -19.13
CA SER A 104 0.03 -1.54 -19.36
C SER A 104 1.14 -0.53 -19.07
N GLU A 105 0.81 0.76 -19.06
CA GLU A 105 1.74 1.85 -18.79
C GLU A 105 1.95 2.12 -17.29
N ALA A 106 1.12 1.55 -16.42
CA ALA A 106 1.13 1.80 -14.99
C ALA A 106 1.57 0.59 -14.19
N ALA A 107 2.07 0.82 -12.98
CA ALA A 107 2.16 -0.18 -11.93
C ALA A 107 0.89 -0.12 -11.07
N GLU A 108 0.63 -1.17 -10.31
CA GLU A 108 -0.50 -1.20 -9.38
C GLU A 108 -0.04 -0.90 -7.97
N LEU A 109 -0.71 0.04 -7.29
CA LEU A 109 -0.63 0.19 -5.85
C LEU A 109 -1.68 -0.74 -5.23
N ALA A 110 -1.26 -1.94 -4.85
CA ALA A 110 -2.16 -3.00 -4.43
C ALA A 110 -2.60 -2.85 -2.97
N SER A 111 -1.72 -2.36 -2.10
CA SER A 111 -2.01 -2.17 -0.68
C SER A 111 -1.23 -0.97 -0.15
N LEU A 112 -1.90 -0.16 0.67
CA LEU A 112 -1.28 0.94 1.39
C LEU A 112 -2.02 1.08 2.73
N TYR A 113 -1.32 0.79 3.81
CA TYR A 113 -1.89 0.86 5.16
C TYR A 113 -0.90 1.52 6.10
N VAL A 114 -1.42 2.42 6.93
CA VAL A 114 -0.67 3.11 7.99
C VAL A 114 -1.49 3.02 9.26
N LEU A 115 -0.85 2.68 10.38
CA LEU A 115 -1.52 2.66 11.69
C LEU A 115 -2.21 4.00 11.93
N GLU A 116 -3.44 3.96 12.46
CA GLU A 116 -4.25 5.15 12.68
C GLU A 116 -3.53 6.19 13.53
N SER A 117 -2.82 5.76 14.55
CA SER A 117 -2.01 6.64 15.42
C SER A 117 -0.90 7.38 14.69
N CYS A 118 -0.53 6.93 13.50
CA CYS A 118 0.53 7.51 12.68
C CYS A 118 -0.02 8.26 11.47
N HIS A 119 -1.35 8.42 11.35
CA HIS A 119 -1.96 9.18 10.27
C HIS A 119 -1.59 10.67 10.37
N ARG A 120 -1.61 11.37 9.25
CA ARG A 120 -1.33 12.81 9.13
C ARG A 120 0.13 13.21 9.42
N HIS A 121 1.05 12.25 9.45
CA HIS A 121 2.49 12.49 9.58
C HIS A 121 3.26 12.34 8.26
N GLY A 122 2.55 12.18 7.14
CA GLY A 122 3.16 12.03 5.83
C GLY A 122 3.70 10.64 5.52
N VAL A 123 3.39 9.64 6.34
CA VAL A 123 3.89 8.26 6.16
C VAL A 123 3.32 7.64 4.89
N GLY A 124 2.01 7.79 4.64
CA GLY A 124 1.38 7.25 3.45
C GLY A 124 1.96 7.82 2.16
N ARG A 125 2.12 9.15 2.09
CA ARG A 125 2.76 9.81 0.94
C ARG A 125 4.20 9.30 0.74
N ALA A 126 4.96 9.18 1.82
CA ALA A 126 6.35 8.70 1.75
C ALA A 126 6.42 7.26 1.22
N LEU A 127 5.49 6.41 1.64
CA LEU A 127 5.39 5.03 1.14
C LEU A 127 5.08 4.99 -0.36
N VAL A 128 4.15 5.82 -0.83
CA VAL A 128 3.82 5.90 -2.27
C VAL A 128 5.01 6.37 -3.07
N GLU A 129 5.67 7.44 -2.65
CA GLU A 129 6.86 7.97 -3.32
C GLU A 129 8.02 6.95 -3.35
N ALA A 130 8.26 6.28 -2.23
CA ALA A 130 9.26 5.22 -2.16
C ALA A 130 8.89 4.04 -3.07
N GLY A 131 7.60 3.70 -3.14
CA GLY A 131 7.08 2.67 -4.03
C GLY A 131 7.32 2.98 -5.50
N GLN A 132 7.07 4.21 -5.92
CA GLN A 132 7.33 4.66 -7.29
C GLN A 132 8.82 4.51 -7.64
N ARG A 133 9.70 4.91 -6.73
CA ARG A 133 11.16 4.74 -6.95
C ARG A 133 11.56 3.26 -7.02
N ALA A 134 11.04 2.45 -6.09
CA ALA A 134 11.39 1.03 -6.02
C ALA A 134 10.90 0.24 -7.24
N ILE A 135 9.69 0.55 -7.72
CA ILE A 135 9.10 -0.12 -8.89
C ILE A 135 9.63 0.48 -10.20
N GLY A 136 10.22 1.67 -10.16
CA GLY A 136 10.75 2.37 -11.34
C GLY A 136 9.67 2.91 -12.26
N ASN A 137 8.51 3.28 -11.72
CA ASN A 137 7.40 3.80 -12.50
C ASN A 137 6.59 4.81 -11.66
N ASP A 138 6.51 6.03 -12.15
CA ASP A 138 5.73 7.08 -11.48
C ASP A 138 4.22 6.95 -11.69
N ARG A 139 3.81 6.19 -12.71
CA ARG A 139 2.40 5.98 -13.05
C ARG A 139 1.84 4.84 -12.23
N LEU A 140 0.86 5.14 -11.39
CA LEU A 140 0.20 4.15 -10.53
C LEU A 140 -1.30 4.13 -10.79
N ALA A 141 -1.86 2.93 -10.74
CA ALA A 141 -3.31 2.68 -10.73
C ALA A 141 -3.67 1.88 -9.48
N LEU A 142 -4.87 2.10 -8.97
CA LEU A 142 -5.37 1.38 -7.79
C LEU A 142 -6.87 1.20 -7.85
N TRP A 143 -7.36 0.23 -7.07
CA TRP A 143 -8.77 0.08 -6.72
C TRP A 143 -8.94 0.46 -5.26
N VAL A 144 -9.97 1.25 -4.96
CA VAL A 144 -10.31 1.66 -3.60
C VAL A 144 -11.79 1.42 -3.36
N ALA A 145 -12.12 0.95 -2.16
CA ALA A 145 -13.51 0.68 -1.78
C ALA A 145 -14.36 1.96 -1.85
N GLY A 146 -15.57 1.83 -2.39
CA GLY A 146 -16.50 2.96 -2.52
C GLY A 146 -16.89 3.58 -1.18
N PHE A 147 -16.92 2.79 -0.10
CA PHE A 147 -17.22 3.30 1.24
C PHE A 147 -16.01 4.02 1.89
N ASN A 148 -14.80 3.79 1.40
CA ASN A 148 -13.58 4.32 2.03
C ASN A 148 -13.27 5.73 1.54
N THR A 149 -14.11 6.68 1.95
CA THR A 149 -13.98 8.08 1.54
C THR A 149 -12.71 8.74 2.06
N ASN A 150 -12.20 8.29 3.21
CA ASN A 150 -10.93 8.79 3.76
C ASN A 150 -9.76 8.45 2.85
N ALA A 151 -9.66 7.20 2.40
CA ALA A 151 -8.62 6.78 1.47
C ALA A 151 -8.74 7.52 0.13
N GLN A 152 -9.95 7.64 -0.41
CA GLN A 152 -10.19 8.39 -1.64
C GLN A 152 -9.69 9.83 -1.52
N GLY A 153 -10.01 10.50 -0.42
CA GLY A 153 -9.56 11.87 -0.14
C GLY A 153 -8.04 11.96 -0.03
N PHE A 154 -7.41 11.00 0.63
CA PHE A 154 -5.96 10.90 0.71
C PHE A 154 -5.34 10.75 -0.69
N TYR A 155 -5.86 9.85 -1.52
CA TYR A 155 -5.33 9.63 -2.86
C TYR A 155 -5.49 10.88 -3.74
N ARG A 156 -6.63 11.56 -3.67
CA ARG A 156 -6.82 12.84 -4.38
C ARG A 156 -5.80 13.88 -3.93
N HIS A 157 -5.55 13.95 -2.63
CA HIS A 157 -4.59 14.89 -2.06
C HIS A 157 -3.16 14.70 -2.59
N ILE A 158 -2.78 13.45 -2.87
CA ILE A 158 -1.44 13.13 -3.39
C ILE A 158 -1.39 13.00 -4.92
N GLY A 159 -2.47 13.38 -5.62
CA GLY A 159 -2.45 13.51 -7.08
C GLY A 159 -3.20 12.46 -7.87
N PHE A 160 -3.94 11.56 -7.20
CA PHE A 160 -4.79 10.59 -7.89
C PHE A 160 -6.16 11.21 -8.22
N HIS A 161 -6.79 10.68 -9.25
CA HIS A 161 -8.17 11.03 -9.61
C HIS A 161 -8.92 9.77 -10.06
N GLU A 162 -10.24 9.82 -9.95
CA GLU A 162 -11.11 8.75 -10.39
C GLU A 162 -11.14 8.69 -11.91
N THR A 163 -11.15 7.47 -12.46
CA THR A 163 -11.22 7.26 -13.91
C THR A 163 -12.65 7.09 -14.41
N GLY A 164 -13.59 6.86 -13.51
CA GLY A 164 -14.97 6.50 -13.83
C GLY A 164 -15.20 4.99 -13.94
N LEU A 165 -14.13 4.18 -13.96
CA LEU A 165 -14.26 2.73 -13.93
C LEU A 165 -14.57 2.26 -12.51
N THR A 166 -15.52 1.34 -12.42
CA THR A 166 -15.94 0.72 -11.17
C THR A 166 -16.00 -0.79 -11.36
N GLN A 167 -15.88 -1.51 -10.27
CA GLN A 167 -16.13 -2.94 -10.22
C GLN A 167 -16.83 -3.29 -8.92
N THR A 168 -17.53 -4.44 -8.91
CA THR A 168 -18.13 -4.97 -7.69
C THR A 168 -17.54 -6.35 -7.45
N GLU A 169 -16.85 -6.49 -6.34
CA GLU A 169 -16.27 -7.73 -5.86
C GLU A 169 -17.00 -8.18 -4.59
N ASP A 170 -16.57 -9.30 -3.98
CA ASP A 170 -17.15 -9.82 -2.73
C ASP A 170 -17.14 -8.79 -1.59
N MET A 171 -16.24 -7.82 -1.67
CA MET A 171 -16.10 -6.73 -0.69
C MET A 171 -16.92 -5.48 -1.06
N GLY A 172 -17.78 -5.57 -2.08
CA GLY A 172 -18.61 -4.46 -2.52
C GLY A 172 -17.98 -3.63 -3.63
N PRO A 173 -18.59 -2.46 -3.94
CA PRO A 173 -18.13 -1.62 -5.03
C PRO A 173 -16.74 -1.03 -4.78
N GLU A 174 -15.94 -0.98 -5.84
CA GLU A 174 -14.62 -0.34 -5.84
C GLU A 174 -14.53 0.66 -6.99
N LEU A 175 -13.73 1.71 -6.78
CA LEU A 175 -13.44 2.75 -7.77
C LEU A 175 -11.99 2.64 -8.21
N GLU A 176 -11.75 2.83 -9.51
CA GLU A 176 -10.38 2.95 -10.00
C GLU A 176 -9.89 4.39 -9.88
N MET A 177 -8.66 4.55 -9.41
CA MET A 177 -7.97 5.83 -9.38
C MET A 177 -6.58 5.70 -10.00
N ILE A 178 -6.13 6.75 -10.66
CA ILE A 178 -4.79 6.85 -11.26
C ILE A 178 -4.17 8.21 -10.92
N ASN A 179 -2.83 8.27 -10.94
CA ASN A 179 -2.09 9.49 -10.61
C ASN A 179 -1.47 10.17 -11.84
N TYR A 180 -1.96 9.85 -13.03
CA TYR A 180 -1.43 10.40 -14.28
C TYR A 180 -2.57 10.68 -15.25
N SER A 181 -2.30 11.46 -16.29
CA SER A 181 -3.26 11.70 -17.37
C SER A 181 -3.20 10.53 -18.36
N ASP A 182 -4.33 9.86 -18.58
CA ASP A 182 -4.41 8.74 -19.51
C ASP A 182 -4.71 9.15 -20.96
N GLY A 183 -4.81 10.45 -21.22
CA GLY A 183 -5.05 10.99 -22.56
C GLY A 183 -6.48 10.81 -23.08
N VAL A 184 -7.38 10.25 -22.29
CA VAL A 184 -8.76 9.95 -22.73
C VAL A 184 -9.67 11.17 -22.66
N PHE A 185 -9.28 12.18 -21.87
CA PHE A 185 -10.04 13.42 -21.68
C PHE A 185 -9.16 14.62 -22.04
N GLN A 186 -9.18 14.99 -23.32
CA GLN A 186 -8.74 16.31 -23.77
C GLN A 186 -9.94 17.11 -24.21
#